data_91d87c8a816c92e9312d4037cd917589
#
_entry.id   91d87c8a816c92e9312d4037cd917589
#
_cell.length_a   1.000
_cell.length_b   1.000
_cell.length_c   1.000
_cell.angle_alpha   90.00
_cell.angle_beta   90.00
_cell.angle_gamma   90.00
#
_symmetry.space_group_name_H-M   'P 1'
#
loop_
_entity.id
_entity.type
_entity.pdbx_description
1 polymer ?
#
loop_
_entity_poly.entity_id
_entity_poly.type
_entity_poly.pdbx_seq_one_letter_code
_entity_poly.pdbx_strand_id
1 'polypeptide(L)'
;MKIGIVGGTGKEGAGLGARWAQAGHEIVIGSRDAARAQAKAAELAAAVPGARITGAGNRDAAAVADIVVLAVPADGLAATVPDVKDACRGKVVVSTVVPLTFGGPRLFTPPPPGSAAEVAQELLGPEARVVAAFHHIAAHELSATDRAIECDLLLCGGDAEAKKRVTELGTSMGLRAIDVGPLTNAGPLEGITAVLATVNRRYKLKNSGIKITGLPA
;
A
#
# COMPACT_ATOMS: atom_id res chain seq x y z
N MET A 1 7.16 -11.28 9.37
CA MET A 1 5.69 -11.17 9.39
C MET A 1 5.11 -11.75 8.12
N LYS A 2 3.85 -12.20 8.16
CA LYS A 2 3.11 -12.60 6.97
C LYS A 2 2.23 -11.43 6.50
N ILE A 3 2.39 -11.02 5.25
CA ILE A 3 1.71 -9.85 4.67
C ILE A 3 0.78 -10.31 3.56
N GLY A 4 -0.51 -10.05 3.69
CA GLY A 4 -1.52 -10.34 2.68
C GLY A 4 -1.83 -9.08 1.86
N ILE A 5 -1.62 -9.14 0.55
CA ILE A 5 -1.81 -7.99 -0.32
C ILE A 5 -3.07 -8.19 -1.17
N VAL A 6 -4.17 -7.60 -0.73
CA VAL A 6 -5.47 -7.59 -1.44
C VAL A 6 -5.33 -6.73 -2.71
N GLY A 7 -5.60 -7.32 -3.87
CA GLY A 7 -5.33 -6.67 -5.17
C GLY A 7 -3.85 -6.67 -5.56
N GLY A 8 -3.04 -7.55 -4.96
CA GLY A 8 -1.58 -7.59 -5.08
C GLY A 8 -1.03 -7.90 -6.47
N THR A 9 -1.86 -8.21 -7.47
CA THR A 9 -1.42 -8.46 -8.85
C THR A 9 -1.16 -7.18 -9.65
N GLY A 10 -1.54 -6.01 -9.13
CA GLY A 10 -1.23 -4.69 -9.71
C GLY A 10 0.23 -4.29 -9.50
N LYS A 11 0.70 -3.27 -10.23
CA LYS A 11 2.10 -2.80 -10.16
C LYS A 11 2.52 -2.38 -8.75
N GLU A 12 1.64 -1.66 -8.03
CA GLU A 12 1.88 -1.22 -6.67
C GLU A 12 2.01 -2.39 -5.71
N GLY A 13 0.98 -3.24 -5.65
CA GLY A 13 0.96 -4.40 -4.75
C GLY A 13 2.06 -5.42 -5.05
N ALA A 14 2.37 -5.67 -6.33
CA ALA A 14 3.46 -6.56 -6.72
C ALA A 14 4.83 -5.98 -6.31
N GLY A 15 5.04 -4.67 -6.50
CA GLY A 15 6.28 -4.00 -6.10
C GLY A 15 6.50 -4.01 -4.59
N LEU A 16 5.47 -3.69 -3.81
CA LEU A 16 5.49 -3.80 -2.35
C LEU A 16 5.79 -5.24 -1.91
N GLY A 17 5.10 -6.22 -2.52
CA GLY A 17 5.32 -7.63 -2.23
C GLY A 17 6.76 -8.08 -2.48
N ALA A 18 7.37 -7.69 -3.60
CA ALA A 18 8.75 -8.00 -3.93
C ALA A 18 9.75 -7.40 -2.91
N ARG A 19 9.57 -6.12 -2.56
CA ARG A 19 10.41 -5.43 -1.57
C ARG A 19 10.34 -6.07 -0.18
N TRP A 20 9.12 -6.33 0.31
CA TRP A 20 8.96 -6.99 1.62
C TRP A 20 9.45 -8.43 1.61
N ALA A 21 9.29 -9.16 0.50
CA ALA A 21 9.85 -10.50 0.36
C ALA A 21 11.37 -10.48 0.42
N GLN A 22 12.01 -9.51 -0.25
CA GLN A 22 13.45 -9.29 -0.18
C GLN A 22 13.91 -8.94 1.25
N ALA A 23 13.08 -8.22 2.02
CA ALA A 23 13.31 -7.93 3.43
C ALA A 23 13.02 -9.12 4.37
N GLY A 24 12.71 -10.31 3.84
CA GLY A 24 12.51 -11.56 4.59
C GLY A 24 11.09 -11.78 5.12
N HIS A 25 10.12 -10.99 4.70
CA HIS A 25 8.71 -11.22 5.03
C HIS A 25 8.10 -12.34 4.17
N GLU A 26 7.06 -12.99 4.68
CA GLU A 26 6.24 -13.93 3.92
C GLU A 26 5.09 -13.18 3.25
N ILE A 27 4.92 -13.35 1.94
CA ILE A 27 3.97 -12.58 1.14
C ILE A 27 2.88 -13.49 0.58
N VAL A 28 1.64 -13.05 0.71
CA VAL A 28 0.49 -13.68 0.06
C VAL A 28 -0.15 -12.67 -0.89
N ILE A 29 0.06 -12.87 -2.19
CA ILE A 29 -0.55 -12.05 -3.24
C ILE A 29 -2.03 -12.43 -3.35
N GLY A 30 -2.91 -11.47 -3.11
CA GLY A 30 -4.35 -11.63 -3.23
C GLY A 30 -4.87 -11.12 -4.58
N SER A 31 -5.88 -11.79 -5.11
CA SER A 31 -6.64 -11.34 -6.28
C SER A 31 -8.08 -11.86 -6.19
N ARG A 32 -9.01 -11.25 -6.93
CA ARG A 32 -10.35 -11.82 -7.17
C ARG A 32 -10.28 -13.14 -7.95
N ASP A 33 -9.23 -13.32 -8.75
CA ASP A 33 -8.89 -14.54 -9.46
C ASP A 33 -7.64 -15.16 -8.81
N ALA A 34 -7.81 -16.28 -8.12
CA ALA A 34 -6.73 -16.98 -7.41
C ALA A 34 -5.64 -17.49 -8.36
N ALA A 35 -5.99 -17.92 -9.57
CA ALA A 35 -5.02 -18.40 -10.56
C ALA A 35 -4.09 -17.25 -11.02
N ARG A 36 -4.65 -16.07 -11.21
CA ARG A 36 -3.88 -14.85 -11.51
C ARG A 36 -2.95 -14.47 -10.35
N ALA A 37 -3.41 -14.63 -9.10
CA ALA A 37 -2.57 -14.38 -7.93
C ALA A 37 -1.40 -15.37 -7.85
N GLN A 38 -1.65 -16.66 -8.10
CA GLN A 38 -0.63 -17.71 -8.11
C GLN A 38 0.42 -17.47 -9.20
N ALA A 39 -0.01 -17.12 -10.41
CA ALA A 39 0.89 -16.79 -11.51
C ALA A 39 1.79 -15.58 -11.16
N LYS A 40 1.22 -14.51 -10.58
CA LYS A 40 1.98 -13.34 -10.13
C LYS A 40 2.95 -13.69 -9.00
N ALA A 41 2.53 -14.50 -8.03
CA ALA A 41 3.39 -14.95 -6.95
C ALA A 41 4.59 -15.76 -7.47
N ALA A 42 4.39 -16.65 -8.43
CA ALA A 42 5.47 -17.42 -9.07
C ALA A 42 6.45 -16.50 -9.82
N GLU A 43 5.95 -15.50 -10.57
CA GLU A 43 6.77 -14.48 -11.24
C GLU A 43 7.67 -13.74 -10.24
N LEU A 44 7.10 -13.26 -9.12
CA LEU A 44 7.84 -12.54 -8.09
C LEU A 44 8.84 -13.43 -7.35
N ALA A 45 8.48 -14.67 -7.05
CA ALA A 45 9.38 -15.62 -6.39
C ALA A 45 10.60 -15.97 -7.27
N ALA A 46 10.41 -16.03 -8.59
CA ALA A 46 11.52 -16.21 -9.53
C ALA A 46 12.44 -14.97 -9.59
N ALA A 47 11.89 -13.78 -9.42
CA ALA A 47 12.65 -12.53 -9.44
C ALA A 47 13.39 -12.24 -8.11
N VAL A 48 12.95 -12.82 -6.98
CA VAL A 48 13.54 -12.61 -5.64
C VAL A 48 13.96 -13.97 -5.07
N PRO A 49 15.20 -14.43 -5.28
CA PRO A 49 15.67 -15.74 -4.82
C PRO A 49 15.51 -15.93 -3.31
N GLY A 50 14.98 -17.08 -2.89
CA GLY A 50 14.75 -17.40 -1.48
C GLY A 50 13.50 -16.75 -0.87
N ALA A 51 12.76 -15.95 -1.63
CA ALA A 51 11.53 -15.31 -1.15
C ALA A 51 10.40 -16.32 -0.93
N ARG A 52 9.61 -16.09 0.13
CA ARG A 52 8.41 -16.85 0.45
C ARG A 52 7.19 -16.08 -0.04
N ILE A 53 6.82 -16.29 -1.31
CA ILE A 53 5.69 -15.62 -1.96
C ILE A 53 4.70 -16.68 -2.44
N THR A 54 3.43 -16.54 -2.06
CA THR A 54 2.33 -17.40 -2.50
C THR A 54 1.19 -16.56 -3.05
N GLY A 55 0.26 -17.17 -3.79
CA GLY A 55 -0.91 -16.51 -4.36
C GLY A 55 -2.19 -17.17 -3.89
N ALA A 56 -3.23 -16.36 -3.60
CA ALA A 56 -4.53 -16.82 -3.12
C ALA A 56 -5.66 -15.88 -3.55
N GLY A 57 -6.90 -16.24 -3.23
CA GLY A 57 -8.02 -15.31 -3.27
C GLY A 57 -7.81 -14.15 -2.27
N ASN A 58 -8.40 -12.98 -2.53
CA ASN A 58 -8.26 -11.81 -1.66
C ASN A 58 -8.61 -12.11 -0.20
N ARG A 59 -9.71 -12.82 0.04
CA ARG A 59 -10.17 -13.19 1.38
C ARG A 59 -9.17 -14.10 2.09
N ASP A 60 -8.66 -15.11 1.40
CA ASP A 60 -7.71 -16.07 1.97
C ASP A 60 -6.36 -15.39 2.25
N ALA A 61 -5.90 -14.53 1.34
CA ALA A 61 -4.70 -13.73 1.54
C ALA A 61 -4.81 -12.82 2.79
N ALA A 62 -5.97 -12.17 2.98
CA ALA A 62 -6.24 -11.38 4.17
C ALA A 62 -6.36 -12.23 5.44
N ALA A 63 -6.99 -13.41 5.35
CA ALA A 63 -7.24 -14.27 6.51
C ALA A 63 -5.95 -14.78 7.17
N VAL A 64 -4.97 -15.19 6.37
CA VAL A 64 -3.70 -15.78 6.87
C VAL A 64 -2.64 -14.74 7.26
N ALA A 65 -2.89 -13.46 7.00
CA ALA A 65 -1.93 -12.38 7.19
C ALA A 65 -1.90 -11.84 8.62
N ASP A 66 -0.72 -11.40 9.07
CA ASP A 66 -0.52 -10.58 10.27
C ASP A 66 -0.87 -9.11 10.00
N ILE A 67 -0.59 -8.65 8.77
CA ILE A 67 -0.91 -7.31 8.26
C ILE A 67 -1.54 -7.46 6.88
N VAL A 68 -2.64 -6.77 6.64
CA VAL A 68 -3.33 -6.73 5.35
C VAL A 68 -3.00 -5.42 4.63
N VAL A 69 -2.73 -5.49 3.33
CA VAL A 69 -2.49 -4.32 2.48
C VAL A 69 -3.57 -4.24 1.41
N LEU A 70 -4.25 -3.12 1.32
CA LEU A 70 -5.22 -2.83 0.27
C LEU A 70 -4.51 -2.11 -0.88
N ALA A 71 -4.26 -2.83 -1.97
CA ALA A 71 -3.61 -2.32 -3.19
C ALA A 71 -4.55 -2.46 -4.40
N VAL A 72 -5.80 -2.08 -4.21
CA VAL A 72 -6.85 -2.11 -5.23
C VAL A 72 -7.03 -0.73 -5.86
N PRO A 73 -7.52 -0.62 -7.10
CA PRO A 73 -7.98 0.65 -7.65
C PRO A 73 -9.07 1.28 -6.77
N ALA A 74 -9.12 2.61 -6.71
CA ALA A 74 -10.06 3.33 -5.84
C ALA A 74 -11.53 3.00 -6.13
N ASP A 75 -11.89 2.82 -7.40
CA ASP A 75 -13.23 2.41 -7.84
C ASP A 75 -13.58 0.97 -7.45
N GLY A 76 -12.57 0.13 -7.21
CA GLY A 76 -12.73 -1.24 -6.73
C GLY A 76 -12.83 -1.38 -5.21
N LEU A 77 -12.58 -0.31 -4.44
CA LEU A 77 -12.50 -0.35 -2.98
C LEU A 77 -13.83 -0.81 -2.35
N ALA A 78 -14.93 -0.16 -2.74
CA ALA A 78 -16.26 -0.46 -2.21
C ALA A 78 -16.73 -1.88 -2.50
N ALA A 79 -16.30 -2.49 -3.61
CA ALA A 79 -16.62 -3.86 -3.96
C ALA A 79 -15.71 -4.88 -3.27
N THR A 80 -14.44 -4.52 -3.00
CA THR A 80 -13.46 -5.48 -2.49
C THR A 80 -13.42 -5.54 -0.97
N VAL A 81 -13.54 -4.39 -0.28
CA VAL A 81 -13.38 -4.33 1.18
C VAL A 81 -14.42 -5.16 1.92
N PRO A 82 -15.72 -5.18 1.55
CA PRO A 82 -16.71 -6.03 2.21
C PRO A 82 -16.35 -7.54 2.17
N ASP A 83 -15.75 -8.01 1.07
CA ASP A 83 -15.37 -9.42 0.91
C ASP A 83 -14.25 -9.85 1.88
N VAL A 84 -13.40 -8.92 2.29
CA VAL A 84 -12.26 -9.18 3.18
C VAL A 84 -12.48 -8.68 4.61
N LYS A 85 -13.61 -8.04 4.90
CA LYS A 85 -13.91 -7.38 6.18
C LYS A 85 -13.69 -8.30 7.38
N ASP A 86 -14.29 -9.49 7.36
CA ASP A 86 -14.18 -10.43 8.48
C ASP A 86 -12.74 -10.91 8.68
N ALA A 87 -11.99 -11.07 7.60
CA ALA A 87 -10.58 -11.45 7.64
C ALA A 87 -9.66 -10.34 8.18
N CYS A 88 -10.12 -9.08 8.18
CA CYS A 88 -9.38 -7.91 8.67
C CYS A 88 -9.66 -7.59 10.15
N ARG A 89 -10.61 -8.26 10.82
CA ARG A 89 -10.93 -8.01 12.24
C ARG A 89 -9.70 -8.15 13.14
N GLY A 90 -9.48 -7.18 13.99
CA GLY A 90 -8.34 -7.12 14.92
C GLY A 90 -6.98 -6.90 14.26
N LYS A 91 -6.93 -6.71 12.93
CA LYS A 91 -5.67 -6.56 12.20
C LYS A 91 -5.35 -5.11 11.86
N VAL A 92 -4.07 -4.87 11.59
CA VAL A 92 -3.60 -3.66 10.93
C VAL A 92 -3.87 -3.80 9.44
N VAL A 93 -4.50 -2.77 8.86
CA VAL A 93 -4.80 -2.71 7.43
C VAL A 93 -4.12 -1.48 6.84
N VAL A 94 -3.19 -1.68 5.92
CA VAL A 94 -2.51 -0.60 5.22
C VAL A 94 -3.31 -0.24 3.96
N SER A 95 -3.75 1.01 3.84
CA SER A 95 -4.35 1.52 2.61
C SER A 95 -3.29 2.21 1.76
N THR A 96 -3.08 1.71 0.54
CA THR A 96 -2.25 2.37 -0.49
C THR A 96 -3.10 3.01 -1.58
N VAL A 97 -4.42 3.03 -1.37
CA VAL A 97 -5.40 3.46 -2.38
C VAL A 97 -5.40 4.97 -2.54
N VAL A 98 -5.37 5.43 -3.79
CA VAL A 98 -5.49 6.84 -4.14
C VAL A 98 -6.54 7.03 -5.25
N PRO A 99 -7.54 7.89 -5.06
CA PRO A 99 -8.57 8.15 -6.07
C PRO A 99 -8.06 9.14 -7.14
N LEU A 100 -7.23 8.63 -8.06
CA LEU A 100 -6.73 9.41 -9.20
C LEU A 100 -7.63 9.25 -10.43
N THR A 101 -7.96 10.39 -11.06
CA THR A 101 -8.74 10.44 -12.32
C THR A 101 -7.89 11.08 -13.41
N PHE A 102 -7.29 10.24 -14.25
CA PHE A 102 -6.50 10.72 -15.38
C PHE A 102 -7.42 11.19 -16.53
N GLY A 103 -7.05 12.31 -17.16
CA GLY A 103 -7.83 12.89 -18.27
C GLY A 103 -9.00 13.79 -17.84
N GLY A 104 -9.27 13.88 -16.55
CA GLY A 104 -10.28 14.79 -16.00
C GLY A 104 -9.72 16.20 -15.68
N PRO A 105 -10.60 17.13 -15.27
CA PRO A 105 -10.20 18.49 -14.89
C PRO A 105 -9.38 18.53 -13.58
N ARG A 106 -9.55 17.53 -12.75
CA ARG A 106 -8.79 17.34 -11.50
C ARG A 106 -8.22 15.93 -11.47
N LEU A 107 -6.92 15.82 -11.17
CA LEU A 107 -6.27 14.51 -11.05
C LEU A 107 -6.63 13.79 -9.76
N PHE A 108 -6.84 14.53 -8.66
CA PHE A 108 -7.24 14.02 -7.35
C PHE A 108 -8.50 14.71 -6.87
N THR A 109 -9.48 13.93 -6.44
CA THR A 109 -10.69 14.40 -5.76
C THR A 109 -10.94 13.45 -4.59
N PRO A 110 -10.78 13.93 -3.34
CA PRO A 110 -11.04 13.08 -2.19
C PRO A 110 -12.53 12.68 -2.16
N PRO A 111 -12.83 11.40 -1.89
CA PRO A 111 -14.20 10.98 -1.65
C PRO A 111 -14.68 11.49 -0.28
N PRO A 112 -16.00 11.58 0.00
CA PRO A 112 -16.49 11.63 1.36
C PRO A 112 -16.06 10.31 2.08
N PRO A 113 -15.55 10.33 3.34
CA PRO A 113 -15.44 11.44 4.30
C PRO A 113 -14.20 12.33 4.16
N GLY A 114 -13.27 12.08 3.22
CA GLY A 114 -12.07 12.91 3.03
C GLY A 114 -10.91 12.19 2.35
N SER A 115 -10.89 10.85 2.40
CA SER A 115 -9.82 10.02 1.84
C SER A 115 -10.31 8.60 1.53
N ALA A 116 -9.62 7.90 0.64
CA ALA A 116 -9.88 6.48 0.38
C ALA A 116 -9.56 5.62 1.62
N ALA A 117 -8.60 6.02 2.44
CA ALA A 117 -8.28 5.34 3.69
C ALA A 117 -9.40 5.46 4.73
N GLU A 118 -10.06 6.62 4.84
CA GLU A 118 -11.24 6.78 5.70
C GLU A 118 -12.42 5.97 5.19
N VAL A 119 -12.66 5.93 3.87
CA VAL A 119 -13.66 5.03 3.27
C VAL A 119 -13.36 3.56 3.61
N ALA A 120 -12.10 3.14 3.51
CA ALA A 120 -11.70 1.79 3.90
C ALA A 120 -11.97 1.50 5.38
N GLN A 121 -11.68 2.46 6.28
CA GLN A 121 -11.95 2.33 7.71
C GLN A 121 -13.46 2.21 8.00
N GLU A 122 -14.30 3.01 7.34
CA GLU A 122 -15.75 2.91 7.50
C GLU A 122 -16.29 1.54 7.05
N LEU A 123 -15.86 1.07 5.89
CA LEU A 123 -16.29 -0.22 5.33
C LEU A 123 -15.84 -1.42 6.19
N LEU A 124 -14.61 -1.37 6.70
CA LEU A 124 -14.05 -2.42 7.57
C LEU A 124 -14.67 -2.40 8.96
N GLY A 125 -15.07 -1.22 9.45
CA GLY A 125 -15.58 -1.02 10.79
C GLY A 125 -14.46 -0.83 11.84
N PRO A 126 -14.86 -0.65 13.13
CA PRO A 126 -13.94 -0.21 14.20
C PRO A 126 -12.94 -1.28 14.66
N GLU A 127 -13.15 -2.54 14.33
CA GLU A 127 -12.25 -3.63 14.73
C GLU A 127 -10.98 -3.70 13.86
N ALA A 128 -10.98 -3.12 12.66
CA ALA A 128 -9.78 -2.99 11.84
C ALA A 128 -9.08 -1.67 12.14
N ARG A 129 -7.75 -1.67 12.10
CA ARG A 129 -6.92 -0.48 12.37
C ARG A 129 -6.27 -0.03 11.07
N VAL A 130 -6.89 0.93 10.39
CA VAL A 130 -6.40 1.41 9.09
C VAL A 130 -5.27 2.42 9.27
N VAL A 131 -4.22 2.24 8.48
CA VAL A 131 -3.09 3.16 8.32
C VAL A 131 -2.94 3.48 6.84
N ALA A 132 -2.98 4.75 6.46
CA ALA A 132 -2.68 5.21 5.11
C ALA A 132 -1.16 5.33 4.95
N ALA A 133 -0.58 4.64 3.96
CA ALA A 133 0.87 4.62 3.76
C ALA A 133 1.23 4.11 2.35
N PHE A 134 2.48 4.32 1.92
CA PHE A 134 3.11 3.84 0.67
C PHE A 134 2.57 4.43 -0.64
N HIS A 135 1.37 4.95 -0.69
CA HIS A 135 0.69 5.42 -1.90
C HIS A 135 1.41 6.53 -2.69
N HIS A 136 2.34 7.26 -2.06
CA HIS A 136 3.16 8.29 -2.72
C HIS A 136 4.52 7.77 -3.23
N ILE A 137 4.82 6.47 -3.03
CA ILE A 137 6.04 5.84 -3.56
C ILE A 137 5.71 5.31 -4.95
N ALA A 138 6.49 5.71 -5.95
CA ALA A 138 6.23 5.30 -7.32
C ALA A 138 6.36 3.77 -7.48
N ALA A 139 5.37 3.12 -8.11
CA ALA A 139 5.40 1.67 -8.37
C ALA A 139 6.65 1.24 -9.16
N HIS A 140 7.23 2.15 -9.97
CA HIS A 140 8.49 1.92 -10.67
C HIS A 140 9.67 1.77 -9.68
N GLU A 141 9.70 2.56 -8.60
CA GLU A 141 10.73 2.44 -7.56
C GLU A 141 10.53 1.17 -6.72
N LEU A 142 9.28 0.80 -6.43
CA LEU A 142 8.99 -0.43 -5.72
C LEU A 142 9.43 -1.67 -6.49
N SER A 143 9.30 -1.67 -7.81
CA SER A 143 9.69 -2.80 -8.67
C SER A 143 11.19 -2.92 -8.92
N ALA A 144 11.96 -1.84 -8.74
CA ALA A 144 13.42 -1.81 -8.93
C ALA A 144 14.13 -2.28 -7.63
N THR A 145 14.07 -3.58 -7.35
CA THR A 145 14.56 -4.16 -6.08
C THR A 145 16.09 -4.19 -5.93
N ASP A 146 16.82 -3.82 -6.96
CA ASP A 146 18.29 -3.74 -7.03
C ASP A 146 18.90 -2.45 -6.46
N ARG A 147 18.05 -1.49 -6.09
CA ARG A 147 18.49 -0.19 -5.55
C ARG A 147 17.62 0.30 -4.39
N ALA A 148 18.18 1.19 -3.57
CA ALA A 148 17.44 1.85 -2.51
C ALA A 148 16.35 2.81 -3.06
N ILE A 149 15.28 2.98 -2.30
CA ILE A 149 14.23 3.96 -2.59
C ILE A 149 14.63 5.29 -1.94
N GLU A 150 14.77 6.33 -2.73
CA GLU A 150 15.24 7.64 -2.27
C GLU A 150 14.10 8.60 -1.90
N CYS A 151 13.17 8.17 -1.05
CA CYS A 151 12.12 9.03 -0.50
C CYS A 151 11.81 8.64 0.95
N ASP A 152 11.07 9.49 1.66
CA ASP A 152 10.51 9.14 2.96
C ASP A 152 9.20 8.40 2.78
N LEU A 153 8.86 7.55 3.75
CA LEU A 153 7.53 6.99 3.90
C LEU A 153 6.71 7.88 4.85
N LEU A 154 5.71 8.56 4.32
CA LEU A 154 4.74 9.28 5.14
C LEU A 154 3.58 8.33 5.45
N LEU A 155 3.16 8.28 6.71
CA LEU A 155 2.04 7.45 7.15
C LEU A 155 1.16 8.17 8.18
N CYS A 156 -0.13 7.84 8.17
CA CYS A 156 -1.07 8.34 9.19
C CYS A 156 -2.10 7.28 9.56
N GLY A 157 -2.64 7.38 10.79
CA GLY A 157 -3.61 6.41 11.29
C GLY A 157 -4.08 6.77 12.70
N GLY A 158 -5.21 6.19 13.12
CA GLY A 158 -5.79 6.46 14.44
C GLY A 158 -5.16 5.66 15.59
N ASP A 159 -4.48 4.55 15.32
CA ASP A 159 -3.91 3.64 16.31
C ASP A 159 -2.39 3.69 16.30
N ALA A 160 -1.78 3.97 17.46
CA ALA A 160 -0.33 4.15 17.59
C ALA A 160 0.45 2.84 17.32
N GLU A 161 -0.04 1.69 17.79
CA GLU A 161 0.62 0.40 17.57
C GLU A 161 0.51 -0.04 16.11
N ALA A 162 -0.62 0.25 15.46
CA ALA A 162 -0.77 0.02 14.02
C ALA A 162 0.23 0.85 13.22
N LYS A 163 0.39 2.15 13.54
CA LYS A 163 1.38 3.01 12.89
C LYS A 163 2.81 2.51 13.12
N LYS A 164 3.14 2.08 14.33
CA LYS A 164 4.45 1.49 14.64
C LYS A 164 4.74 0.26 13.78
N ARG A 165 3.79 -0.67 13.65
CA ARG A 165 3.96 -1.86 12.77
C ARG A 165 4.15 -1.50 11.30
N VAL A 166 3.47 -0.45 10.82
CA VAL A 166 3.64 0.04 9.44
C VAL A 166 4.99 0.77 9.29
N THR A 167 5.45 1.49 10.31
CA THR A 167 6.82 2.04 10.37
C THR A 167 7.87 0.94 10.22
N GLU A 168 7.72 -0.17 10.96
CA GLU A 168 8.61 -1.34 10.86
C GLU A 168 8.63 -1.93 9.44
N LEU A 169 7.46 -2.00 8.76
CA LEU A 169 7.38 -2.42 7.36
C LEU A 169 8.16 -1.48 6.42
N GLY A 170 8.02 -0.17 6.61
CA GLY A 170 8.77 0.82 5.83
C GLY A 170 10.28 0.73 6.08
N THR A 171 10.67 0.64 7.34
CA THR A 171 12.08 0.53 7.74
C THR A 171 12.73 -0.75 7.21
N SER A 172 11.98 -1.86 7.14
CA SER A 172 12.49 -3.12 6.57
C SER A 172 12.84 -3.00 5.08
N MET A 173 12.27 -2.01 4.37
CA MET A 173 12.59 -1.67 2.99
C MET A 173 13.67 -0.57 2.87
N GLY A 174 14.24 -0.13 3.99
CA GLY A 174 15.23 0.95 4.03
C GLY A 174 14.64 2.36 3.98
N LEU A 175 13.33 2.52 4.18
CA LEU A 175 12.67 3.83 4.18
C LEU A 175 12.73 4.48 5.56
N ARG A 176 12.95 5.79 5.61
CA ARG A 176 12.69 6.60 6.80
C ARG A 176 11.18 6.85 6.87
N ALA A 177 10.53 6.32 7.91
CA ALA A 177 9.09 6.45 8.11
C ALA A 177 8.77 7.65 9.02
N ILE A 178 7.80 8.45 8.63
CA ILE A 178 7.39 9.67 9.31
C ILE A 178 5.89 9.59 9.59
N ASP A 179 5.54 9.58 10.87
CA ASP A 179 4.14 9.65 11.33
C ASP A 179 3.64 11.10 11.17
N VAL A 180 2.63 11.28 10.34
CA VAL A 180 2.01 12.59 10.08
C VAL A 180 0.63 12.73 10.74
N GLY A 181 0.36 11.94 11.79
CA GLY A 181 -0.78 12.14 12.67
C GLY A 181 -1.98 11.21 12.44
N PRO A 182 -3.21 11.69 12.68
CA PRO A 182 -4.43 10.89 12.63
C PRO A 182 -4.83 10.50 11.21
N LEU A 183 -5.73 9.51 11.08
CA LEU A 183 -6.21 9.02 9.77
C LEU A 183 -6.85 10.12 8.91
N THR A 184 -7.41 11.15 9.52
CA THR A 184 -7.96 12.33 8.83
C THR A 184 -6.93 13.11 8.00
N ASN A 185 -5.64 12.85 8.21
CA ASN A 185 -4.55 13.39 7.38
C ASN A 185 -4.28 12.56 6.11
N ALA A 186 -5.04 11.48 5.89
CA ALA A 186 -4.86 10.64 4.70
C ALA A 186 -5.20 11.37 3.39
N GLY A 187 -6.21 12.23 3.37
CA GLY A 187 -6.58 13.00 2.18
C GLY A 187 -5.44 13.84 1.61
N PRO A 188 -4.79 14.71 2.40
CA PRO A 188 -3.56 15.40 1.99
C PRO A 188 -2.45 14.45 1.51
N LEU A 189 -2.23 13.31 2.19
CA LEU A 189 -1.22 12.33 1.80
C LEU A 189 -1.53 11.70 0.43
N GLU A 190 -2.76 11.28 0.21
CA GLU A 190 -3.23 10.77 -1.07
C GLU A 190 -3.07 11.83 -2.17
N GLY A 191 -3.36 13.11 -1.86
CA GLY A 191 -3.18 14.24 -2.76
C GLY A 191 -1.73 14.46 -3.21
N ILE A 192 -0.75 14.15 -2.38
CA ILE A 192 0.68 14.18 -2.74
C ILE A 192 0.96 13.30 -3.95
N THR A 193 0.31 12.15 -4.07
CA THR A 193 0.47 11.25 -5.22
C THR A 193 0.08 11.94 -6.54
N ALA A 194 -0.97 12.76 -6.54
CA ALA A 194 -1.36 13.55 -7.72
C ALA A 194 -0.31 14.62 -8.08
N VAL A 195 0.29 15.25 -7.07
CA VAL A 195 1.40 16.20 -7.28
C VAL A 195 2.58 15.49 -7.93
N LEU A 196 3.02 14.35 -7.38
CA LEU A 196 4.14 13.56 -7.91
C LEU A 196 3.84 13.02 -9.32
N ALA A 197 2.63 12.55 -9.58
CA ALA A 197 2.21 12.13 -10.91
C ALA A 197 2.28 13.29 -11.93
N THR A 198 1.93 14.51 -11.50
CA THR A 198 2.05 15.73 -12.32
C THR A 198 3.50 16.08 -12.59
N VAL A 199 4.37 16.02 -11.57
CA VAL A 199 5.83 16.24 -11.71
C VAL A 199 6.41 15.22 -12.68
N ASN A 200 6.12 13.92 -12.49
CA ASN A 200 6.59 12.86 -13.37
C ASN A 200 6.19 13.11 -14.84
N ARG A 201 4.95 13.49 -15.10
CA ARG A 201 4.48 13.81 -16.45
C ARG A 201 5.16 15.04 -17.03
N ARG A 202 5.27 16.12 -16.26
CA ARG A 202 5.82 17.41 -16.72
C ARG A 202 7.32 17.32 -17.03
N TYR A 203 8.06 16.63 -16.19
CA TYR A 203 9.52 16.51 -16.28
C TYR A 203 9.98 15.18 -16.90
N LYS A 204 9.06 14.36 -17.42
CA LYS A 204 9.33 13.05 -18.03
C LYS A 204 10.09 12.09 -17.09
N LEU A 205 9.77 12.16 -15.81
CA LEU A 205 10.29 11.27 -14.77
C LEU A 205 9.35 10.07 -14.57
N LYS A 206 9.82 9.06 -13.83
CA LYS A 206 9.02 7.87 -13.44
C LYS A 206 9.04 7.61 -11.94
N ASN A 207 9.86 8.36 -11.19
CA ASN A 207 10.28 8.01 -9.83
C ASN A 207 10.42 9.23 -8.90
N SER A 208 9.68 10.30 -9.15
CA SER A 208 9.68 11.42 -8.20
C SER A 208 9.18 10.94 -6.82
N GLY A 209 9.84 11.42 -5.78
CA GLY A 209 9.54 11.11 -4.38
C GLY A 209 9.56 12.36 -3.52
N ILE A 210 9.31 12.21 -2.23
CA ILE A 210 9.37 13.30 -1.25
C ILE A 210 10.35 12.94 -0.14
N LYS A 211 11.14 13.92 0.29
CA LYS A 211 11.94 13.89 1.51
C LYS A 211 11.55 15.07 2.39
N ILE A 212 11.28 14.81 3.66
CA ILE A 212 11.02 15.85 4.66
C ILE A 212 12.36 16.30 5.25
N THR A 213 12.66 17.57 5.08
CA THR A 213 13.86 18.19 5.65
C THR A 213 13.61 18.70 7.07
N GLY A 214 14.68 18.92 7.86
CA GLY A 214 14.58 19.46 9.21
C GLY A 214 14.27 18.44 10.32
N LEU A 215 14.05 17.17 9.98
CA LEU A 215 13.98 16.10 10.96
C LEU A 215 15.38 15.55 11.25
N PRO A 216 15.65 15.07 12.49
CA PRO A 216 16.88 14.35 12.80
C PRO A 216 17.04 13.13 11.89
N ALA A 217 18.29 12.80 11.63
CA ALA A 217 18.64 11.64 10.81
C ALA A 217 18.23 10.33 11.50
#